data_fa0645fb1852e6b1fa975b4507747620
#
_entry.id   fa0645fb1852e6b1fa975b4507747620
#
_cell.length_a   1.000
_cell.length_b   1.000
_cell.length_c   1.000
_cell.angle_alpha   90.00
_cell.angle_beta   90.00
_cell.angle_gamma   90.00
#
_symmetry.space_group_name_H-M   'P 1'
#
loop_
_entity.id
_entity.type
_entity.pdbx_description
1 polymer ?
#
loop_
_entity_poly.entity_id
_entity_poly.type
_entity_poly.pdbx_seq_one_letter_code
_entity_poly.pdbx_strand_id
1 'polypeptide(L)'
;LKPGNISNIINQASFLAIIGVAQLVVILTGGINLSIGSIMALSTVLCGPMLVREANVPVILPVFLVILFGAAVGTVNGLMITRLNIPAFLATFATMYVARGAAWLYIGKGVFYGINDQIRFWAMGELVNLNGFRITMPIVLVALFLVVMWFLLAKTTLGRRLYFTGSNPVAAEFSGIP
;
A
#
# COMPACT_ATOMS: atom_id res chain seq x y z
N LEU A 1 20.69 -20.28 11.43
CA LEU A 1 20.21 -18.93 11.15
C LEU A 1 20.46 -18.05 12.37
N LYS A 2 21.19 -16.92 12.21
CA LYS A 2 21.38 -15.97 13.32
C LYS A 2 20.07 -15.24 13.61
N PRO A 3 19.71 -14.97 14.87
CA PRO A 3 18.43 -14.29 15.22
C PRO A 3 18.24 -12.96 14.48
N GLY A 4 19.30 -12.18 14.31
CA GLY A 4 19.25 -10.92 13.57
C GLY A 4 18.90 -11.07 12.09
N ASN A 5 19.29 -12.18 11.44
CA ASN A 5 18.90 -12.43 10.05
C ASN A 5 17.41 -12.75 9.94
N ILE A 6 16.87 -13.48 10.90
CA ILE A 6 15.43 -13.79 10.95
C ILE A 6 14.63 -12.49 11.11
N SER A 7 15.05 -11.59 12.01
CA SER A 7 14.42 -10.28 12.18
C SER A 7 14.43 -9.45 10.88
N ASN A 8 15.53 -9.44 10.16
CA ASN A 8 15.64 -8.72 8.89
C ASN A 8 14.70 -9.31 7.82
N ILE A 9 14.60 -10.64 7.74
CA ILE A 9 13.69 -11.33 6.82
C ILE A 9 12.23 -10.96 7.15
N ILE A 10 11.85 -11.02 8.43
CA ILE A 10 10.48 -10.69 8.85
C ILE A 10 10.17 -9.22 8.58
N ASN A 11 11.13 -8.32 8.81
CA ASN A 11 10.98 -6.90 8.50
C ASN A 11 10.71 -6.67 7.00
N GLN A 12 11.51 -7.28 6.12
CA GLN A 12 11.29 -7.15 4.68
C GLN A 12 9.97 -7.80 4.26
N ALA A 13 9.64 -8.97 4.80
CA ALA A 13 8.38 -9.65 4.55
C ALA A 13 7.16 -8.81 5.00
N SER A 14 7.31 -7.98 6.04
CA SER A 14 6.25 -7.10 6.52
C SER A 14 5.78 -6.09 5.46
N PHE A 15 6.71 -5.46 4.74
CA PHE A 15 6.35 -4.56 3.64
C PHE A 15 5.67 -5.30 2.48
N LEU A 16 6.19 -6.48 2.14
CA LEU A 16 5.60 -7.30 1.07
C LEU A 16 4.21 -7.82 1.46
N ALA A 17 3.96 -8.09 2.73
CA ALA A 17 2.66 -8.53 3.22
C ALA A 17 1.57 -7.47 3.02
N ILE A 18 1.86 -6.19 3.27
CA ILE A 18 0.91 -5.09 3.02
C ILE A 18 0.54 -5.03 1.54
N ILE A 19 1.56 -5.06 0.66
CA ILE A 19 1.37 -5.04 -0.79
C ILE A 19 0.59 -6.28 -1.25
N GLY A 20 0.94 -7.45 -0.72
CA GLY A 20 0.28 -8.71 -1.04
C GLY A 20 -1.20 -8.72 -0.66
N VAL A 21 -1.56 -8.20 0.51
CA VAL A 21 -2.97 -8.09 0.93
C VAL A 21 -3.72 -7.06 0.09
N ALA A 22 -3.10 -5.93 -0.23
CA ALA A 22 -3.71 -4.94 -1.13
C ALA A 22 -3.99 -5.56 -2.52
N GLN A 23 -3.04 -6.32 -3.05
CA GLN A 23 -3.20 -7.05 -4.32
C GLN A 23 -4.25 -8.18 -4.21
N LEU A 24 -4.31 -8.88 -3.07
CA LEU A 24 -5.32 -9.91 -2.82
C LEU A 24 -6.73 -9.37 -2.99
N VAL A 25 -7.04 -8.18 -2.45
CA VAL A 25 -8.36 -7.54 -2.58
C VAL A 25 -8.72 -7.31 -4.04
N VAL A 26 -7.76 -6.89 -4.86
CA VAL A 26 -7.97 -6.70 -6.30
C VAL A 26 -8.16 -8.04 -7.03
N ILE A 27 -7.36 -9.06 -6.69
CA ILE A 27 -7.47 -10.40 -7.27
C ILE A 27 -8.82 -11.05 -6.91
N LEU A 28 -9.31 -10.83 -5.71
CA LEU A 28 -10.63 -11.35 -5.27
C LEU A 28 -11.77 -10.83 -6.16
N THR A 29 -11.63 -9.67 -6.77
CA THR A 29 -12.62 -9.13 -7.73
C THR A 29 -12.30 -9.48 -9.19
N GLY A 30 -11.34 -10.38 -9.44
CA GLY A 30 -10.94 -10.80 -10.79
C GLY A 30 -10.01 -9.82 -11.51
N GLY A 31 -9.50 -8.79 -10.82
CA GLY A 31 -8.61 -7.79 -11.39
C GLY A 31 -7.12 -8.08 -11.12
N ILE A 32 -6.26 -7.35 -11.83
CA ILE A 32 -4.81 -7.28 -11.58
C ILE A 32 -4.44 -5.81 -11.50
N ASN A 33 -3.69 -5.41 -10.44
CA ASN A 33 -3.20 -4.05 -10.31
C ASN A 33 -1.67 -4.02 -10.46
N LEU A 34 -1.20 -3.51 -11.60
CA LEU A 34 0.23 -3.37 -11.89
C LEU A 34 0.81 -2.03 -11.37
N SER A 35 -0.04 -1.08 -10.96
CA SER A 35 0.41 0.27 -10.62
C SER A 35 0.91 0.45 -9.19
N ILE A 36 0.70 -0.52 -8.29
CA ILE A 36 1.00 -0.40 -6.85
C ILE A 36 2.42 0.11 -6.60
N GLY A 37 3.44 -0.53 -7.19
CA GLY A 37 4.84 -0.15 -6.97
C GLY A 37 5.18 1.25 -7.49
N SER A 38 4.61 1.65 -8.62
CA SER A 38 4.84 2.99 -9.20
C SER A 38 4.11 4.09 -8.41
N ILE A 39 2.91 3.79 -7.89
CA ILE A 39 2.19 4.71 -7.00
C ILE A 39 2.95 4.89 -5.68
N MET A 40 3.50 3.82 -5.11
CA MET A 40 4.35 3.90 -3.92
C MET A 40 5.59 4.78 -4.18
N ALA A 41 6.28 4.56 -5.30
CA ALA A 41 7.44 5.36 -5.69
C ALA A 41 7.07 6.85 -5.85
N LEU A 42 5.99 7.15 -6.57
CA LEU A 42 5.53 8.54 -6.75
C LEU A 42 5.12 9.17 -5.42
N SER A 43 4.40 8.44 -4.56
CA SER A 43 4.03 8.91 -3.21
C SER A 43 5.26 9.26 -2.37
N THR A 44 6.29 8.41 -2.42
CA THR A 44 7.56 8.65 -1.71
C THR A 44 8.25 9.93 -2.21
N VAL A 45 8.25 10.13 -3.52
CA VAL A 45 8.88 11.31 -4.13
C VAL A 45 8.11 12.60 -3.81
N LEU A 46 6.78 12.56 -3.87
CA LEU A 46 5.93 13.73 -3.57
C LEU A 46 5.96 14.12 -2.09
N CYS A 47 5.95 13.15 -1.20
CA CYS A 47 5.93 13.39 0.26
C CYS A 47 7.32 13.41 0.89
N GLY A 48 8.35 12.93 0.18
CA GLY A 48 9.72 12.88 0.68
C GLY A 48 10.25 14.19 1.24
N PRO A 49 10.08 15.34 0.55
CA PRO A 49 10.49 16.63 1.09
C PRO A 49 9.86 17.00 2.43
N MET A 50 8.63 16.54 2.69
CA MET A 50 7.93 16.79 3.95
C MET A 50 8.43 15.89 5.10
N LEU A 51 9.15 14.82 4.76
CA LEU A 51 9.66 13.85 5.73
C LEU A 51 11.05 14.21 6.24
N VAL A 52 11.69 15.24 5.70
CA VAL A 52 13.00 15.74 6.11
C VAL A 52 12.85 16.58 7.38
N ARG A 53 13.82 16.52 8.31
CA ARG A 53 13.80 17.28 9.58
C ARG A 53 13.61 18.78 9.38
N GLU A 54 14.24 19.33 8.37
CA GLU A 54 14.24 20.77 8.07
C GLU A 54 12.85 21.30 7.66
N ALA A 55 11.98 20.41 7.15
CA ALA A 55 10.65 20.81 6.74
C ALA A 55 9.74 21.17 7.92
N ASN A 56 10.05 20.72 9.14
CA ASN A 56 9.29 20.95 10.37
C ASN A 56 7.77 20.67 10.23
N VAL A 57 7.42 19.66 9.42
CA VAL A 57 6.04 19.27 9.12
C VAL A 57 5.63 18.12 10.04
N PRO A 58 4.43 18.18 10.65
CA PRO A 58 3.91 17.06 11.44
C PRO A 58 3.80 15.78 10.58
N VAL A 59 4.29 14.66 11.07
CA VAL A 59 4.34 13.36 10.37
C VAL A 59 2.97 12.91 9.85
N ILE A 60 1.91 13.29 10.58
CA ILE A 60 0.55 12.92 10.20
C ILE A 60 0.13 13.49 8.83
N LEU A 61 0.64 14.66 8.45
CA LEU A 61 0.27 15.32 7.20
C LEU A 61 0.75 14.54 5.97
N PRO A 62 2.04 14.20 5.80
CA PRO A 62 2.48 13.39 4.67
C PRO A 62 1.84 12.00 4.65
N VAL A 63 1.60 11.37 5.81
CA VAL A 63 0.87 10.08 5.88
C VAL A 63 -0.55 10.24 5.33
N PHE A 64 -1.28 11.27 5.76
CA PHE A 64 -2.62 11.55 5.26
C PHE A 64 -2.63 11.83 3.76
N LEU A 65 -1.66 12.62 3.26
CA LEU A 65 -1.55 12.93 1.83
C LEU A 65 -1.25 11.69 0.98
N VAL A 66 -0.39 10.78 1.45
CA VAL A 66 -0.12 9.50 0.76
C VAL A 66 -1.39 8.65 0.67
N ILE A 67 -2.16 8.55 1.74
CA ILE A 67 -3.43 7.80 1.75
C ILE A 67 -4.43 8.43 0.77
N LEU A 68 -4.59 9.75 0.83
CA LEU A 68 -5.48 10.50 -0.07
C LEU A 68 -5.07 10.34 -1.54
N PHE A 69 -3.78 10.45 -1.82
CA PHE A 69 -3.23 10.25 -3.17
C PHE A 69 -3.48 8.83 -3.67
N GLY A 70 -3.19 7.83 -2.85
CA GLY A 70 -3.47 6.42 -3.19
C GLY A 70 -4.95 6.16 -3.45
N ALA A 71 -5.84 6.72 -2.63
CA ALA A 71 -7.28 6.65 -2.81
C ALA A 71 -7.74 7.33 -4.11
N ALA A 72 -7.20 8.50 -4.42
CA ALA A 72 -7.51 9.23 -5.65
C ALA A 72 -7.11 8.43 -6.90
N VAL A 73 -5.87 7.92 -6.94
CA VAL A 73 -5.39 7.10 -8.06
C VAL A 73 -6.17 5.79 -8.16
N GLY A 74 -6.47 5.15 -7.02
CA GLY A 74 -7.32 3.96 -6.97
C GLY A 74 -8.72 4.22 -7.52
N THR A 75 -9.32 5.38 -7.20
CA THR A 75 -10.61 5.80 -7.73
C THR A 75 -10.57 6.01 -9.24
N VAL A 76 -9.53 6.65 -9.75
CA VAL A 76 -9.32 6.83 -11.20
C VAL A 76 -9.22 5.48 -11.91
N ASN A 77 -8.40 4.56 -11.41
CA ASN A 77 -8.30 3.20 -11.95
C ASN A 77 -9.67 2.48 -11.89
N GLY A 78 -10.36 2.56 -10.76
CA GLY A 78 -11.68 1.98 -10.60
C GLY A 78 -12.70 2.51 -11.60
N LEU A 79 -12.73 3.83 -11.83
CA LEU A 79 -13.62 4.46 -12.82
C LEU A 79 -13.28 4.04 -14.26
N MET A 80 -11.99 3.94 -14.60
CA MET A 80 -11.57 3.43 -15.92
C MET A 80 -12.06 2.00 -16.15
N ILE A 81 -11.98 1.15 -15.13
CA ILE A 81 -12.38 -0.25 -15.22
C ILE A 81 -13.91 -0.37 -15.27
N THR A 82 -14.63 0.29 -14.37
CA THR A 82 -16.06 0.06 -14.18
C THR A 82 -16.95 0.91 -15.10
N ARG A 83 -16.54 2.14 -15.43
CA ARG A 83 -17.34 3.06 -16.26
C ARG A 83 -16.92 3.07 -17.72
N LEU A 84 -15.62 2.92 -18.00
CA LEU A 84 -15.09 2.91 -19.36
C LEU A 84 -14.88 1.50 -19.89
N ASN A 85 -15.17 0.45 -19.10
CA ASN A 85 -14.97 -0.95 -19.43
C ASN A 85 -13.55 -1.28 -19.94
N ILE A 86 -12.54 -0.56 -19.42
CA ILE A 86 -11.14 -0.83 -19.73
C ILE A 86 -10.68 -2.04 -18.91
N PRO A 87 -10.04 -3.06 -19.51
CA PRO A 87 -9.49 -4.19 -18.77
C PRO A 87 -8.58 -3.72 -17.62
N ALA A 88 -8.72 -4.32 -16.44
CA ALA A 88 -8.01 -3.89 -15.22
C ALA A 88 -6.49 -3.82 -15.41
N PHE A 89 -5.92 -4.82 -16.11
CA PHE A 89 -4.50 -4.83 -16.39
C PHE A 89 -4.07 -3.63 -17.25
N LEU A 90 -4.85 -3.26 -18.27
CA LEU A 90 -4.53 -2.15 -19.18
C LEU A 90 -4.62 -0.80 -18.47
N ALA A 91 -5.68 -0.57 -17.69
CA ALA A 91 -5.86 0.65 -16.89
C ALA A 91 -4.71 0.84 -15.90
N THR A 92 -4.39 -0.22 -15.14
CA THR A 92 -3.33 -0.15 -14.13
C THR A 92 -1.92 -0.12 -14.74
N PHE A 93 -1.71 -0.73 -15.90
CA PHE A 93 -0.47 -0.64 -16.65
C PHE A 93 -0.21 0.80 -17.15
N ALA A 94 -1.23 1.45 -17.72
CA ALA A 94 -1.12 2.86 -18.10
C ALA A 94 -0.79 3.75 -16.90
N THR A 95 -1.52 3.58 -15.79
CA THR A 95 -1.26 4.30 -14.54
C THR A 95 0.14 4.04 -14.00
N MET A 96 0.65 2.82 -14.11
CA MET A 96 2.02 2.47 -13.71
C MET A 96 3.06 3.33 -14.44
N TYR A 97 2.94 3.46 -15.76
CA TYR A 97 3.89 4.27 -16.54
C TYR A 97 3.75 5.75 -16.29
N VAL A 98 2.52 6.26 -16.18
CA VAL A 98 2.27 7.66 -15.83
C VAL A 98 2.87 7.99 -14.47
N ALA A 99 2.59 7.18 -13.45
CA ALA A 99 3.13 7.39 -12.10
C ALA A 99 4.67 7.28 -12.07
N ARG A 100 5.24 6.31 -12.79
CA ARG A 100 6.70 6.15 -12.89
C ARG A 100 7.35 7.33 -13.59
N GLY A 101 6.79 7.77 -14.71
CA GLY A 101 7.29 8.95 -15.45
C GLY A 101 7.19 10.22 -14.61
N ALA A 102 6.07 10.43 -13.92
CA ALA A 102 5.90 11.57 -13.01
C ALA A 102 6.91 11.52 -11.86
N ALA A 103 7.17 10.37 -11.26
CA ALA A 103 8.17 10.20 -10.20
C ALA A 103 9.56 10.58 -10.69
N TRP A 104 9.96 10.15 -11.89
CA TRP A 104 11.25 10.50 -12.50
C TRP A 104 11.38 11.99 -12.79
N LEU A 105 10.34 12.61 -13.33
CA LEU A 105 10.33 14.05 -13.63
C LEU A 105 10.45 14.89 -12.36
N TYR A 106 9.77 14.47 -11.28
CA TYR A 106 9.74 15.22 -10.03
C TYR A 106 11.03 15.07 -9.22
N ILE A 107 11.58 13.85 -9.09
CA ILE A 107 12.78 13.62 -8.28
C ILE A 107 14.03 14.21 -8.93
N GLY A 108 14.08 14.27 -10.26
CA GLY A 108 15.28 14.66 -11.01
C GLY A 108 16.46 13.75 -10.62
N LYS A 109 17.55 14.36 -10.12
CA LYS A 109 18.71 13.65 -9.56
C LYS A 109 18.78 13.74 -8.02
N GLY A 110 17.69 14.17 -7.39
CA GLY A 110 17.64 14.41 -5.95
C GLY A 110 17.54 13.13 -5.12
N VAL A 111 18.18 13.15 -3.96
CA VAL A 111 18.03 12.14 -2.90
C VAL A 111 17.66 12.90 -1.63
N PHE A 112 16.68 12.41 -0.90
CA PHE A 112 16.27 13.01 0.37
C PHE A 112 17.16 12.50 1.49
N TYR A 113 17.81 13.43 2.18
CA TYR A 113 18.65 13.14 3.34
C TYR A 113 18.01 13.74 4.60
N GLY A 114 18.40 13.25 5.77
CA GLY A 114 17.98 13.84 7.04
C GLY A 114 16.53 13.57 7.40
N ILE A 115 16.04 12.35 7.19
CA ILE A 115 14.66 11.95 7.54
C ILE A 115 14.39 12.22 9.04
N ASN A 116 13.20 12.72 9.35
CA ASN A 116 12.72 13.00 10.69
C ASN A 116 12.75 11.75 11.58
N ASP A 117 13.21 11.89 12.84
CA ASP A 117 13.38 10.77 13.78
C ASP A 117 12.07 10.06 14.10
N GLN A 118 10.95 10.76 14.11
CA GLN A 118 9.63 10.15 14.30
C GLN A 118 9.32 9.16 13.18
N ILE A 119 9.54 9.55 11.92
CA ILE A 119 9.31 8.67 10.78
C ILE A 119 10.28 7.50 10.79
N ARG A 120 11.55 7.78 11.12
CA ARG A 120 12.56 6.74 11.26
C ARG A 120 12.17 5.70 12.31
N PHE A 121 11.57 6.15 13.42
CA PHE A 121 11.06 5.24 14.45
C PHE A 121 9.92 4.37 13.91
N TRP A 122 8.93 4.95 13.21
CA TRP A 122 7.83 4.18 12.61
C TRP A 122 8.27 3.21 11.51
N ALA A 123 9.32 3.57 10.77
CA ALA A 123 9.84 2.77 9.67
C ALA A 123 10.85 1.69 10.10
N MET A 124 11.62 1.91 11.17
CA MET A 124 12.75 1.05 11.56
C MET A 124 12.93 0.92 13.09
N GLY A 125 12.07 1.55 13.90
CA GLY A 125 12.20 1.57 15.34
C GLY A 125 12.17 0.18 15.96
N GLU A 126 13.13 -0.13 16.81
CA GLU A 126 13.17 -1.36 17.60
C GLU A 126 12.32 -1.19 18.87
N LEU A 127 11.34 -2.09 19.06
CA LEU A 127 10.51 -2.11 20.25
C LEU A 127 11.09 -3.03 21.33
N VAL A 128 11.55 -4.21 20.93
CA VAL A 128 12.09 -5.23 21.82
C VAL A 128 13.25 -5.95 21.15
N ASN A 129 14.30 -6.21 21.92
CA ASN A 129 15.44 -7.02 21.48
C ASN A 129 15.63 -8.22 22.42
N LEU A 130 15.33 -9.40 21.91
CA LEU A 130 15.42 -10.68 22.62
C LEU A 130 16.62 -11.47 22.09
N ASN A 131 17.78 -11.30 22.73
CA ASN A 131 19.01 -12.05 22.38
C ASN A 131 19.37 -11.98 20.88
N GLY A 132 19.24 -10.80 20.28
CA GLY A 132 19.51 -10.56 18.86
C GLY A 132 18.31 -10.74 17.91
N PHE A 133 17.17 -11.22 18.40
CA PHE A 133 15.90 -11.17 17.69
C PHE A 133 15.22 -9.83 17.97
N ARG A 134 15.01 -9.01 16.93
CA ARG A 134 14.48 -7.66 17.06
C ARG A 134 13.05 -7.59 16.55
N ILE A 135 12.13 -7.19 17.42
CA ILE A 135 10.75 -6.85 17.04
C ILE A 135 10.72 -5.36 16.74
N THR A 136 10.45 -5.02 15.49
CA THR A 136 10.45 -3.64 15.02
C THR A 136 9.02 -3.14 14.81
N MET A 137 8.86 -1.83 14.76
CA MET A 137 7.56 -1.16 14.58
C MET A 137 6.81 -1.64 13.31
N PRO A 138 7.45 -1.80 12.14
CA PRO A 138 6.80 -2.35 10.95
C PRO A 138 6.14 -3.72 11.16
N ILE A 139 6.77 -4.62 11.93
CA ILE A 139 6.21 -5.95 12.22
C ILE A 139 4.88 -5.81 12.98
N VAL A 140 4.81 -4.94 13.97
CA VAL A 140 3.60 -4.71 14.76
C VAL A 140 2.51 -4.04 13.91
N LEU A 141 2.88 -3.05 13.11
CA LEU A 141 1.93 -2.38 12.20
C LEU A 141 1.33 -3.34 11.18
N VAL A 142 2.16 -4.22 10.62
CA VAL A 142 1.69 -5.22 9.67
C VAL A 142 0.80 -6.26 10.35
N ALA A 143 1.15 -6.73 11.53
CA ALA A 143 0.32 -7.66 12.28
C ALA A 143 -1.07 -7.05 12.55
N LEU A 144 -1.12 -5.79 13.00
CA LEU A 144 -2.38 -5.05 13.19
C LEU A 144 -3.17 -4.91 11.86
N PHE A 145 -2.48 -4.53 10.78
CA PHE A 145 -3.08 -4.41 9.46
C PHE A 145 -3.68 -5.74 8.98
N LEU A 146 -2.96 -6.86 9.15
CA LEU A 146 -3.44 -8.19 8.78
C LEU A 146 -4.69 -8.58 9.57
N VAL A 147 -4.73 -8.29 10.87
CA VAL A 147 -5.90 -8.54 11.72
C VAL A 147 -7.10 -7.71 11.24
N VAL A 148 -6.91 -6.43 10.94
CA VAL A 148 -7.96 -5.56 10.41
C VAL A 148 -8.47 -6.07 9.06
N MET A 149 -7.58 -6.43 8.15
CA MET A 149 -7.95 -6.93 6.82
C MET A 149 -8.64 -8.30 6.91
N TRP A 150 -8.17 -9.20 7.79
CA TRP A 150 -8.87 -10.44 8.07
C TRP A 150 -10.30 -10.19 8.58
N PHE A 151 -10.46 -9.27 9.54
CA PHE A 151 -11.79 -8.92 10.06
C PHE A 151 -12.68 -8.35 8.96
N LEU A 152 -12.18 -7.42 8.16
CA LEU A 152 -12.93 -6.82 7.05
C LEU A 152 -13.37 -7.86 6.02
N LEU A 153 -12.48 -8.74 5.62
CA LEU A 153 -12.76 -9.75 4.59
C LEU A 153 -13.63 -10.90 5.13
N ALA A 154 -13.37 -11.40 6.35
CA ALA A 154 -14.05 -12.57 6.88
C ALA A 154 -15.34 -12.26 7.63
N LYS A 155 -15.47 -11.08 8.24
CA LYS A 155 -16.55 -10.78 9.18
C LYS A 155 -17.50 -9.66 8.74
N THR A 156 -17.20 -8.93 7.66
CA THR A 156 -18.04 -7.80 7.22
C THR A 156 -18.85 -8.10 5.96
N THR A 157 -19.88 -7.28 5.71
CA THR A 157 -20.66 -7.31 4.47
C THR A 157 -19.82 -6.93 3.26
N LEU A 158 -18.82 -6.07 3.43
CA LEU A 158 -17.91 -5.65 2.38
C LEU A 158 -17.09 -6.84 1.88
N GLY A 159 -16.50 -7.63 2.79
CA GLY A 159 -15.77 -8.84 2.42
C GLY A 159 -16.64 -9.83 1.66
N ARG A 160 -17.85 -10.09 2.16
CA ARG A 160 -18.79 -10.98 1.46
C ARG A 160 -19.11 -10.49 0.04
N ARG A 161 -19.36 -9.20 -0.15
CA ARG A 161 -19.60 -8.62 -1.49
C ARG A 161 -18.40 -8.83 -2.42
N LEU A 162 -17.17 -8.62 -1.95
CA LEU A 162 -15.95 -8.84 -2.73
C LEU A 162 -15.84 -10.30 -3.19
N TYR A 163 -16.07 -11.27 -2.31
CA TYR A 163 -16.05 -12.69 -2.67
C TYR A 163 -17.16 -13.05 -3.65
N PHE A 164 -18.37 -12.54 -3.48
CA PHE A 164 -19.48 -12.78 -4.40
C PHE A 164 -19.20 -12.20 -5.79
N THR A 165 -18.73 -10.95 -5.87
CA THR A 165 -18.36 -10.31 -7.15
C THR A 165 -17.28 -11.09 -7.88
N GLY A 166 -16.26 -11.58 -7.14
CA GLY A 166 -15.17 -12.34 -7.75
C GLY A 166 -15.56 -13.74 -8.20
N SER A 167 -16.49 -14.40 -7.49
CA SER A 167 -16.91 -15.76 -7.84
C SER A 167 -17.87 -15.80 -9.04
N ASN A 168 -18.81 -14.88 -9.12
CA ASN A 168 -19.76 -14.76 -10.22
C ASN A 168 -20.31 -13.34 -10.29
N PRO A 169 -19.73 -12.46 -11.14
CA PRO A 169 -20.16 -11.07 -11.27
C PRO A 169 -21.63 -10.94 -11.69
N VAL A 170 -22.10 -11.82 -12.57
CA VAL A 170 -23.50 -11.80 -13.04
C VAL A 170 -24.48 -12.13 -11.92
N ALA A 171 -24.18 -13.17 -11.14
CA ALA A 171 -25.01 -13.52 -9.99
C ALA A 171 -24.97 -12.44 -8.88
N ALA A 172 -23.83 -11.78 -8.71
CA ALA A 172 -23.68 -10.67 -7.77
C ALA A 172 -24.58 -9.49 -8.16
N GLU A 173 -24.61 -9.11 -9.43
CA GLU A 173 -25.46 -8.06 -9.96
C GLU A 173 -26.96 -8.39 -9.77
N PHE A 174 -27.40 -9.60 -10.12
CA PHE A 174 -28.77 -10.05 -9.87
C PHE A 174 -29.15 -10.09 -8.38
N SER A 175 -28.16 -10.22 -7.50
CA SER A 175 -28.37 -10.17 -6.04
C SER A 175 -28.32 -8.74 -5.47
N GLY A 176 -28.27 -7.72 -6.32
CA GLY A 176 -28.26 -6.32 -5.92
C GLY A 176 -26.92 -5.84 -5.34
N ILE A 177 -25.83 -6.51 -5.68
CA ILE A 177 -24.47 -6.05 -5.38
C ILE A 177 -24.01 -5.20 -6.57
N PRO A 178 -23.81 -3.89 -6.37
CA PRO A 178 -23.44 -2.97 -7.44
C PRO A 178 -22.00 -3.21 -7.94
#